data_745840c88219d38d2b5a9cd058cafde5
#
_entry.id   745840c88219d38d2b5a9cd058cafde5
#
_cell.length_a   1.000
_cell.length_b   1.000
_cell.length_c   1.000
_cell.angle_alpha   90.00
_cell.angle_beta   90.00
_cell.angle_gamma   90.00
#
_symmetry.space_group_name_H-M   'P 1'
#
loop_
_entity.id
_entity.type
_entity.pdbx_description
1 polymer ?
#
loop_
_entity_poly.entity_id
_entity_poly.type
_entity_poly.pdbx_seq_one_letter_code
_entity_poly.pdbx_strand_id
1 'polypeptide(L)'
;PKEWMLKSMKDGKYPDIHLQKGNVVIGSMAEGCTYLLKERGVSRLHAKIMEKADGIYLLDLNSTNGTFLNGEMIEPGRDYKIEEGDMVAFANCEFVIVTSLLN
;
A
#
# COMPACT_ATOMS: atom_id res chain seq x y z
N PRO A 1 10.19 -1.34 19.01
CA PRO A 1 9.20 -1.57 17.97
C PRO A 1 9.53 -0.80 16.71
N LYS A 2 9.07 -1.32 15.57
CA LYS A 2 9.29 -0.71 14.28
C LYS A 2 8.04 -0.01 13.80
N GLU A 3 8.23 1.14 13.17
CA GLU A 3 7.17 1.78 12.41
C GLU A 3 7.38 1.43 10.94
N TRP A 4 6.31 0.98 10.29
CA TRP A 4 6.32 0.63 8.87
C TRP A 4 5.63 1.72 8.09
N MET A 5 6.19 2.07 6.93
CA MET A 5 5.55 3.05 6.07
C MET A 5 5.90 2.78 4.61
N LEU A 6 5.07 3.28 3.73
CA LEU A 6 5.35 3.31 2.29
C LEU A 6 5.73 4.73 1.93
N LYS A 7 6.90 4.90 1.33
CA LYS A 7 7.37 6.20 0.86
C LYS A 7 7.29 6.26 -0.65
N SER A 8 6.87 7.41 -1.17
CA SER A 8 6.80 7.62 -2.62
C SER A 8 8.18 7.43 -3.25
N MET A 9 8.23 6.71 -4.37
CA MET A 9 9.46 6.49 -5.11
C MET A 9 9.96 7.74 -5.81
N LYS A 10 9.09 8.73 -6.02
CA LYS A 10 9.43 9.97 -6.73
C LYS A 10 9.46 11.15 -5.76
N ASP A 11 10.48 11.19 -4.92
CA ASP A 11 10.81 12.33 -4.05
C ASP A 11 9.60 13.01 -3.41
N GLY A 12 8.79 12.23 -2.71
CA GLY A 12 7.65 12.78 -1.99
C GLY A 12 6.50 13.23 -2.88
N LYS A 13 6.38 12.68 -4.07
CA LYS A 13 5.27 13.00 -4.96
C LYS A 13 3.92 12.74 -4.29
N TYR A 14 3.86 11.69 -3.46
CA TYR A 14 2.68 11.39 -2.66
C TYR A 14 3.06 11.39 -1.19
N PRO A 15 2.14 11.77 -0.28
CA PRO A 15 2.41 11.67 1.16
C PRO A 15 2.73 10.23 1.56
N ASP A 16 3.53 10.06 2.59
CA ASP A 16 3.87 8.75 3.12
C ASP A 16 2.61 8.03 3.63
N ILE A 17 2.57 6.72 3.42
CA ILE A 17 1.50 5.88 3.97
C ILE A 17 2.03 5.24 5.24
N HIS A 18 1.50 5.64 6.39
CA HIS A 18 1.90 5.09 7.68
C HIS A 18 1.06 3.86 7.99
N LEU A 19 1.75 2.74 8.25
CA LEU A 19 1.10 1.49 8.58
C LEU A 19 1.04 1.35 10.09
N GLN A 20 0.01 1.97 10.67
CA GLN A 20 -0.24 1.84 12.10
C GLN A 20 -1.04 0.57 12.36
N LYS A 21 -1.29 0.29 13.65
CA LYS A 21 -2.03 -0.90 14.03
C LYS A 21 -3.35 -0.97 13.27
N GLY A 22 -3.59 -2.14 12.69
CA GLY A 22 -4.81 -2.40 11.96
C GLY A 22 -4.61 -2.38 10.47
N ASN A 23 -5.66 -2.02 9.76
CA ASN A 23 -5.70 -2.08 8.31
C ASN A 23 -5.67 -0.69 7.71
N VAL A 24 -4.97 -0.56 6.59
CA VAL A 24 -4.97 0.67 5.80
C VAL A 24 -5.63 0.33 4.46
N VAL A 25 -6.69 1.04 4.12
CA VAL A 25 -7.37 0.90 2.83
C VAL A 25 -6.97 2.09 1.97
N ILE A 26 -6.44 1.81 0.80
CA ILE A 26 -5.94 2.81 -0.15
C ILE A 26 -6.90 2.91 -1.33
N GLY A 27 -7.26 4.11 -1.72
CA GLY A 27 -8.09 4.33 -2.89
C GLY A 27 -8.37 5.80 -3.14
N SER A 28 -9.16 6.06 -4.18
CA SER A 28 -9.44 7.43 -4.62
C SER A 28 -10.75 8.00 -4.06
N MET A 29 -11.49 7.21 -3.28
CA MET A 29 -12.77 7.64 -2.70
C MET A 29 -12.58 7.86 -1.21
N ALA A 30 -12.94 9.06 -0.72
CA ALA A 30 -12.76 9.41 0.69
C ALA A 30 -13.49 8.43 1.61
N GLU A 31 -14.70 8.02 1.24
CA GLU A 31 -15.45 7.06 2.04
C GLU A 31 -14.86 5.67 1.88
N GLY A 32 -14.54 5.03 3.00
CA GLY A 32 -14.00 3.68 3.02
C GLY A 32 -12.50 3.58 2.91
N CYS A 33 -11.80 4.69 2.60
CA CYS A 33 -10.34 4.69 2.52
C CYS A 33 -9.71 5.31 3.76
N THR A 34 -8.66 4.67 4.27
CA THR A 34 -7.83 5.22 5.33
C THR A 34 -6.82 6.20 4.74
N TYR A 35 -6.33 5.89 3.53
CA TYR A 35 -5.38 6.73 2.80
C TYR A 35 -5.98 7.08 1.45
N LEU A 36 -6.16 8.37 1.22
CA LEU A 36 -6.78 8.86 0.00
C LEU A 36 -5.70 9.15 -1.05
N LEU A 37 -5.76 8.42 -2.16
CA LEU A 37 -4.82 8.56 -3.27
C LEU A 37 -5.62 8.92 -4.53
N LYS A 38 -5.86 10.22 -4.73
CA LYS A 38 -6.66 10.72 -5.85
C LYS A 38 -5.78 10.92 -7.08
N GLU A 39 -5.39 9.81 -7.69
CA GLU A 39 -4.57 9.83 -8.88
C GLU A 39 -5.27 9.07 -9.99
N ARG A 40 -4.96 9.45 -11.24
CA ARG A 40 -5.53 8.76 -12.39
C ARG A 40 -5.17 7.28 -12.35
N GLY A 41 -6.14 6.44 -12.57
CA GLY A 41 -5.94 4.99 -12.58
C GLY A 41 -6.16 4.31 -11.24
N VAL A 42 -6.21 5.07 -10.14
CA VAL A 42 -6.46 4.50 -8.82
C VAL A 42 -7.95 4.28 -8.62
N SER A 43 -8.33 3.04 -8.30
CA SER A 43 -9.73 2.68 -8.05
C SER A 43 -10.23 3.28 -6.74
N ARG A 44 -11.54 3.42 -6.62
CA ARG A 44 -12.16 3.99 -5.41
C ARG A 44 -11.73 3.25 -4.15
N LEU A 45 -11.80 1.91 -4.16
CA LEU A 45 -11.22 1.04 -3.15
C LEU A 45 -10.22 0.19 -3.89
N HIS A 46 -8.92 0.52 -3.78
CA HIS A 46 -7.90 -0.08 -4.63
C HIS A 46 -7.20 -1.27 -3.99
N ALA A 47 -6.70 -1.09 -2.79
CA ALA A 47 -5.92 -2.10 -2.11
C ALA A 47 -6.02 -1.93 -0.61
N LYS A 48 -5.58 -2.96 0.11
CA LYS A 48 -5.60 -2.96 1.57
C LYS A 48 -4.28 -3.51 2.07
N ILE A 49 -3.75 -2.89 3.10
CA ILE A 49 -2.56 -3.39 3.78
C ILE A 49 -2.99 -3.78 5.18
N MET A 50 -2.64 -5.01 5.58
CA MET A 50 -3.10 -5.61 6.82
C MET A 50 -1.91 -6.05 7.66
N GLU A 51 -1.98 -5.77 8.96
CA GLU A 51 -1.05 -6.34 9.92
C GLU A 51 -1.62 -7.66 10.44
N LYS A 52 -0.84 -8.73 10.30
CA LYS A 52 -1.18 -10.04 10.84
C LYS A 52 -0.12 -10.45 11.87
N ALA A 53 -0.34 -11.57 12.56
CA ALA A 53 0.57 -12.01 13.60
C ALA A 53 1.99 -12.23 13.10
N ASP A 54 2.14 -12.66 11.84
CA ASP A 54 3.43 -13.02 11.27
C ASP A 54 3.96 -12.01 10.25
N GLY A 55 3.34 -10.84 10.14
CA GLY A 55 3.86 -9.82 9.23
C GLY A 55 2.79 -8.91 8.64
N ILE A 56 3.20 -8.17 7.62
CA ILE A 56 2.35 -7.20 6.92
C ILE A 56 2.00 -7.78 5.56
N TYR A 57 0.74 -7.65 5.16
CA TYR A 57 0.23 -8.24 3.92
C TYR A 57 -0.47 -7.22 3.06
N LEU A 58 -0.32 -7.38 1.75
CA LEU A 58 -0.92 -6.53 0.72
C LEU A 58 -2.01 -7.33 0.00
N LEU A 59 -3.15 -6.69 -0.21
CA LEU A 59 -4.30 -7.30 -0.87
C LEU A 59 -4.87 -6.34 -1.89
N ASP A 60 -5.02 -6.78 -3.14
CA ASP A 60 -5.70 -5.99 -4.16
C ASP A 60 -7.21 -6.20 -4.03
N LEU A 61 -7.96 -5.12 -4.03
CA LEU A 61 -9.43 -5.14 -3.87
C LEU A 61 -10.13 -5.15 -5.23
N ASN A 62 -9.63 -5.93 -6.16
CA ASN A 62 -10.15 -6.04 -7.52
C ASN A 62 -10.07 -4.70 -8.26
N SER A 63 -8.92 -4.06 -8.15
CA SER A 63 -8.70 -2.76 -8.78
C SER A 63 -8.70 -2.86 -10.30
N THR A 64 -9.07 -1.76 -10.97
CA THR A 64 -9.14 -1.74 -12.43
C THR A 64 -7.78 -1.86 -13.08
N ASN A 65 -6.79 -1.14 -12.55
CA ASN A 65 -5.46 -1.06 -13.17
C ASN A 65 -4.39 -1.85 -12.42
N GLY A 66 -4.76 -2.55 -11.36
CA GLY A 66 -3.88 -3.47 -10.67
C GLY A 66 -3.07 -2.88 -9.54
N THR A 67 -2.63 -3.78 -8.68
CA THR A 67 -1.67 -3.52 -7.62
C THR A 67 -0.44 -4.37 -7.93
N PHE A 68 0.75 -3.81 -7.73
CA PHE A 68 1.98 -4.46 -8.14
C PHE A 68 2.91 -4.61 -6.95
N LEU A 69 3.58 -5.74 -6.87
CA LEU A 69 4.60 -6.02 -5.86
C LEU A 69 5.90 -6.34 -6.61
N ASN A 70 6.90 -5.51 -6.43
CA ASN A 70 8.20 -5.63 -7.11
C ASN A 70 8.06 -5.76 -8.62
N GLY A 71 7.15 -4.98 -9.20
CA GLY A 71 6.93 -4.93 -10.64
C GLY A 71 5.96 -5.96 -11.19
N GLU A 72 5.48 -6.90 -10.36
CA GLU A 72 4.56 -7.93 -10.81
C GLU A 72 3.16 -7.67 -10.28
N MET A 73 2.16 -7.76 -11.16
CA MET A 73 0.76 -7.58 -10.77
C MET A 73 0.35 -8.72 -9.85
N ILE A 74 -0.22 -8.39 -8.69
CA ILE A 74 -0.71 -9.41 -7.76
C ILE A 74 -2.14 -9.81 -8.14
N GLU A 75 -2.52 -11.03 -7.77
CA GLU A 75 -3.87 -11.52 -8.00
C GLU A 75 -4.85 -10.86 -7.05
N PRO A 76 -5.98 -10.35 -7.55
CA PRO A 76 -7.00 -9.77 -6.67
C PRO A 76 -7.50 -10.77 -5.65
N GLY A 77 -7.72 -10.31 -4.43
CA GLY A 77 -8.30 -11.13 -3.37
C GLY A 77 -7.35 -12.09 -2.69
N ARG A 78 -6.07 -12.04 -3.04
CA ARG A 78 -5.05 -12.90 -2.44
C ARG A 78 -4.08 -12.06 -1.62
N ASP A 79 -3.72 -12.54 -0.43
CA ASP A 79 -2.77 -11.86 0.46
C ASP A 79 -1.34 -12.14 0.04
N TYR A 80 -0.52 -11.08 -0.03
CA TYR A 80 0.90 -11.20 -0.33
C TYR A 80 1.69 -10.56 0.80
N LYS A 81 2.59 -11.34 1.41
CA LYS A 81 3.44 -10.81 2.47
C LYS A 81 4.43 -9.82 1.89
N ILE A 82 4.59 -8.67 2.55
CA ILE A 82 5.51 -7.62 2.11
C ILE A 82 6.59 -7.40 3.16
N GLU A 83 7.78 -7.04 2.68
CA GLU A 83 8.96 -6.87 3.49
C GLU A 83 9.58 -5.49 3.26
N GLU A 84 10.45 -5.07 4.17
CA GLU A 84 11.21 -3.84 3.99
C GLU A 84 11.99 -3.90 2.68
N GLY A 85 11.96 -2.81 1.92
CA GLY A 85 12.64 -2.71 0.63
C GLY A 85 11.79 -3.13 -0.55
N ASP A 86 10.64 -3.77 -0.33
CA ASP A 86 9.74 -4.12 -1.43
C ASP A 86 9.15 -2.86 -2.05
N MET A 87 8.96 -2.92 -3.37
CA MET A 87 8.25 -1.87 -4.10
C MET A 87 6.81 -2.25 -4.28
N VAL A 88 5.91 -1.32 -3.98
CA VAL A 88 4.48 -1.51 -4.12
C VAL A 88 3.92 -0.40 -5.00
N ALA A 89 3.10 -0.75 -5.99
CA ALA A 89 2.45 0.25 -6.81
C ALA A 89 0.94 0.03 -6.84
N PHE A 90 0.21 1.14 -6.74
CA PHE A 90 -1.24 1.17 -6.91
C PHE A 90 -1.50 1.84 -8.25
N ALA A 91 -1.88 1.07 -9.27
CA ALA A 91 -1.84 1.52 -10.65
C ALA A 91 -0.38 1.94 -10.96
N ASN A 92 -0.13 3.19 -11.36
CA ASN A 92 1.24 3.66 -11.60
C ASN A 92 1.82 4.49 -10.45
N CYS A 93 1.19 4.48 -9.29
CA CYS A 93 1.68 5.22 -8.12
C CYS A 93 2.61 4.32 -7.30
N GLU A 94 3.91 4.59 -7.38
CA GLU A 94 4.95 3.71 -6.85
C GLU A 94 5.46 4.14 -5.48
N PHE A 95 5.59 3.18 -4.58
CA PHE A 95 6.08 3.36 -3.22
C PHE A 95 7.13 2.30 -2.90
N VAL A 96 7.96 2.58 -1.90
CA VAL A 96 8.89 1.60 -1.33
C VAL A 96 8.57 1.45 0.14
N ILE A 97 8.67 0.21 0.64
CA ILE A 97 8.41 -0.09 2.04
C ILE A 97 9.68 0.20 2.84
N VAL A 98 9.53 1.05 3.84
CA VAL A 98 10.63 1.39 4.75
C VAL A 98 10.17 1.19 6.19
N THR A 99 11.13 0.94 7.07
CA THR A 99 10.88 0.81 8.50
C THR A 99 11.77 1.76 9.26
N SER A 100 11.30 2.20 10.41
CA SER A 100 12.12 2.99 11.32
C SER A 100 11.87 2.52 12.74
N LEU A 101 12.90 2.68 13.60
CA LEU A 101 12.75 2.37 15.00
C LEU A 101 12.05 3.52 15.71
N LEU A 102 11.08 3.18 16.55
CA LEU A 102 10.44 4.17 17.41
C LEU A 102 11.24 4.31 18.69
N ASN A 103 11.52 5.53 19.05
CA ASN A 103 12.21 5.83 20.32
C ASN A 103 11.20 6.03 21.43
#